data_2757597fd113f20df05c46df2497699a
#
_entry.id   2757597fd113f20df05c46df2497699a
#
_cell.length_a   1.000
_cell.length_b   1.000
_cell.length_c   1.000
_cell.angle_alpha   90.00
_cell.angle_beta   90.00
_cell.angle_gamma   90.00
#
_symmetry.space_group_name_H-M   'P 1'
#
loop_
_entity.id
_entity.type
_entity.pdbx_description
1 polymer ?
#
loop_
_entity_poly.entity_id
_entity_poly.type
_entity_poly.pdbx_seq_one_letter_code
_entity_poly.pdbx_strand_id
1 'polypeptide(L)'
;LEPTYPFRPAGLIDELIVRLLLGGYDSVLPVRSEFNPCWIEEEGGPRRIDIGEVPRIMKRPILVGLKGLGCVTHPEFLRQGRLLGDVVGLLQIEDPYAALEVRSERDAGLLSRLLEKHTFHDA
;
A
#
# COMPACT_ATOMS: atom_id res chain seq x y z
N LEU A 1 2.78 -8.27 -8.13
CA LEU A 1 3.51 -7.02 -7.93
C LEU A 1 3.78 -6.31 -9.27
N GLU A 2 3.92 -5.01 -9.21
CA GLU A 2 4.15 -4.18 -10.39
C GLU A 2 5.56 -3.58 -10.37
N PRO A 3 6.21 -3.39 -11.53
CA PRO A 3 7.58 -2.87 -11.60
C PRO A 3 7.69 -1.36 -11.33
N THR A 4 6.57 -0.66 -11.20
CA THR A 4 6.49 0.79 -11.04
C THR A 4 6.83 1.30 -9.65
N TYR A 5 7.20 0.41 -8.71
CA TYR A 5 7.57 0.77 -7.34
C TYR A 5 9.07 0.58 -7.13
N PRO A 6 9.89 1.64 -7.32
CA PRO A 6 11.35 1.51 -7.32
C PRO A 6 11.97 1.29 -5.94
N PHE A 7 11.28 1.65 -4.87
CA PHE A 7 11.76 1.51 -3.49
C PHE A 7 11.08 0.36 -2.74
N ARG A 8 10.68 -0.69 -3.46
CA ARG A 8 10.08 -1.86 -2.82
C ARG A 8 11.04 -2.42 -1.76
N PRO A 9 10.59 -2.57 -0.49
CA PRO A 9 11.44 -3.10 0.56
C PRO A 9 11.93 -4.52 0.23
N ALA A 10 13.21 -4.78 0.52
CA ALA A 10 13.76 -6.12 0.39
C ALA A 10 13.04 -7.06 1.36
N GLY A 11 12.71 -8.26 0.90
CA GLY A 11 12.02 -9.25 1.73
C GLY A 11 10.53 -9.02 1.92
N LEU A 12 9.95 -7.99 1.30
CA LEU A 12 8.51 -7.70 1.45
C LEU A 12 7.64 -8.87 1.02
N ILE A 13 7.91 -9.47 -0.12
CA ILE A 13 7.10 -10.57 -0.65
C ILE A 13 7.17 -11.78 0.28
N ASP A 14 8.35 -12.10 0.79
CA ASP A 14 8.52 -13.19 1.75
C ASP A 14 7.71 -12.94 3.02
N GLU A 15 7.71 -11.71 3.52
CA GLU A 15 6.93 -11.33 4.70
C GLU A 15 5.43 -11.45 4.47
N LEU A 16 4.95 -11.05 3.28
CA LEU A 16 3.54 -11.22 2.89
C LEU A 16 3.16 -12.70 2.85
N ILE A 17 4.01 -13.54 2.28
CA ILE A 17 3.77 -14.99 2.19
C ILE A 17 3.71 -15.62 3.59
N VAL A 18 4.65 -15.28 4.46
CA VAL A 18 4.67 -15.77 5.84
C VAL A 18 3.38 -15.38 6.56
N ARG A 19 2.95 -14.13 6.41
CA ARG A 19 1.72 -13.63 7.02
C ARG A 19 0.48 -14.34 6.49
N LEU A 20 0.46 -14.62 5.18
CA LEU A 20 -0.63 -15.38 4.56
C LEU A 20 -0.76 -16.76 5.17
N LEU A 21 0.37 -17.48 5.28
CA LEU A 21 0.38 -18.88 5.74
C LEU A 21 0.13 -19.00 7.25
N LEU A 22 0.70 -18.12 8.06
CA LEU A 22 0.57 -18.18 9.51
C LEU A 22 -0.70 -17.53 10.03
N GLY A 23 -1.22 -16.52 9.33
CA GLY A 23 -2.38 -15.74 9.76
C GLY A 23 -3.73 -16.32 9.37
N GLY A 24 -3.76 -17.34 8.50
CA GLY A 24 -5.01 -17.92 8.02
C GLY A 24 -5.81 -17.00 7.11
N TYR A 25 -5.13 -16.09 6.43
CA TYR A 25 -5.77 -15.17 5.49
C TYR A 25 -5.95 -15.78 4.11
N ASP A 26 -6.92 -15.28 3.36
CA ASP A 26 -7.11 -15.62 1.95
C ASP A 26 -6.12 -14.87 1.05
N SER A 27 -5.87 -13.61 1.41
CA SER A 27 -4.96 -12.72 0.70
C SER A 27 -4.28 -11.79 1.69
N VAL A 28 -3.08 -11.30 1.36
CA VAL A 28 -2.37 -10.31 2.15
C VAL A 28 -1.77 -9.26 1.22
N LEU A 29 -1.90 -7.99 1.58
CA LEU A 29 -1.28 -6.90 0.84
C LEU A 29 -0.71 -5.84 1.79
N PRO A 30 0.31 -5.08 1.34
CA PRO A 30 0.81 -3.96 2.12
C PRO A 30 -0.15 -2.78 2.07
N VAL A 31 -0.17 -2.01 3.14
CA VAL A 31 -0.96 -0.80 3.26
C VAL A 31 -0.12 0.32 3.85
N ARG A 32 -0.50 1.55 3.56
CA ARG A 32 0.00 2.73 4.27
C ARG A 32 -1.12 3.38 5.07
N SER A 33 -0.74 4.05 6.15
CA SER A 33 -1.70 4.81 6.96
C SER A 33 -1.93 6.19 6.38
N GLU A 34 -3.19 6.63 6.38
CA GLU A 34 -3.58 7.98 6.00
C GLU A 34 -4.32 8.65 7.15
N PHE A 35 -3.75 9.72 7.70
CA PHE A 35 -4.33 10.50 8.80
C PHE A 35 -5.06 11.75 8.34
N ASN A 36 -4.87 12.16 7.10
CA ASN A 36 -5.57 13.32 6.54
C ASN A 36 -7.04 13.01 6.32
N PRO A 37 -7.91 14.03 6.36
CA PRO A 37 -9.32 13.85 6.00
C PRO A 37 -9.47 13.30 4.59
N CYS A 38 -10.36 12.33 4.42
CA CYS A 38 -10.59 11.65 3.15
C CYS A 38 -12.08 11.62 2.81
N TRP A 39 -12.42 11.83 1.54
CA TRP A 39 -13.77 11.78 1.02
C TRP A 39 -13.88 10.86 -0.19
N ILE A 40 -15.06 10.30 -0.36
CA ILE A 40 -15.47 9.63 -1.60
C ILE A 40 -16.48 10.52 -2.28
N GLU A 41 -16.33 10.76 -3.58
CA GLU A 41 -17.29 11.48 -4.38
C GLU A 41 -18.43 10.54 -4.78
N GLU A 42 -19.66 10.90 -4.42
CA GLU A 42 -20.88 10.15 -4.71
C GLU A 42 -21.87 11.06 -5.44
N GLU A 43 -22.95 10.48 -6.01
CA GLU A 43 -23.97 11.25 -6.76
C GLU A 43 -24.60 12.37 -5.94
N GLY A 44 -24.77 12.18 -4.63
CA GLY A 44 -25.32 13.18 -3.72
C GLY A 44 -24.29 14.18 -3.20
N GLY A 45 -23.04 14.11 -3.67
CA GLY A 45 -21.92 14.94 -3.22
C GLY A 45 -20.86 14.14 -2.47
N PRO A 46 -19.74 14.75 -2.07
CA PRO A 46 -18.67 14.06 -1.38
C PRO A 46 -19.09 13.58 0.02
N ARG A 47 -18.75 12.33 0.33
CA ARG A 47 -18.99 11.73 1.64
C ARG A 47 -17.66 11.47 2.33
N ARG A 48 -17.52 11.95 3.56
CA ARG A 48 -16.32 11.73 4.35
C ARG A 48 -16.22 10.27 4.79
N ILE A 49 -15.04 9.65 4.62
CA ILE A 49 -14.81 8.24 4.94
C ILE A 49 -13.89 8.02 6.12
N ASP A 50 -13.21 9.05 6.61
CA ASP A 50 -12.43 8.97 7.84
C ASP A 50 -13.31 9.22 9.09
N ILE A 51 -12.75 9.03 10.29
CA ILE A 51 -13.53 9.07 11.54
C ILE A 51 -13.94 10.47 12.01
N GLY A 52 -13.64 11.52 11.25
CA GLY A 52 -14.11 12.87 11.55
C GLY A 52 -13.21 13.69 12.47
N GLU A 53 -13.82 14.63 13.19
CA GLU A 53 -13.12 15.64 14.00
C GLU A 53 -12.71 15.06 15.37
N VAL A 54 -11.55 14.40 15.41
CA VAL A 54 -10.91 13.92 16.65
C VAL A 54 -9.45 14.33 16.68
N PRO A 55 -8.84 14.51 17.85
CA PRO A 55 -7.40 14.76 17.94
C PRO A 55 -6.59 13.69 17.24
N ARG A 56 -5.53 14.09 16.54
CA ARG A 56 -4.71 13.15 15.75
C ARG A 56 -4.22 11.95 16.55
N ILE A 57 -3.89 12.15 17.81
CA ILE A 57 -3.41 11.08 18.69
C ILE A 57 -4.46 9.99 18.91
N MET A 58 -5.74 10.33 18.78
CA MET A 58 -6.86 9.40 18.96
C MET A 58 -7.45 8.93 17.63
N LYS A 59 -6.98 9.49 16.51
CA LYS A 59 -7.50 9.21 15.20
C LYS A 59 -6.98 7.88 14.67
N ARG A 60 -7.91 7.01 14.25
CA ARG A 60 -7.56 5.80 13.51
C ARG A 60 -7.31 6.16 12.06
N PRO A 61 -6.15 5.78 11.49
CA PRO A 61 -5.89 6.08 10.08
C PRO A 61 -6.77 5.24 9.17
N ILE A 62 -7.03 5.77 7.97
CA ILE A 62 -7.50 4.97 6.85
C ILE A 62 -6.29 4.21 6.33
N LEU A 63 -6.47 2.92 6.04
CA LEU A 63 -5.41 2.09 5.48
C LEU A 63 -5.58 2.02 3.97
N VAL A 64 -4.61 2.56 3.25
CA VAL A 64 -4.62 2.60 1.79
C VAL A 64 -3.85 1.40 1.25
N GLY A 65 -4.54 0.53 0.50
CA GLY A 65 -3.94 -0.67 -0.07
C GLY A 65 -2.94 -0.35 -1.18
N LEU A 66 -1.78 -0.99 -1.11
CA LEU A 66 -0.69 -0.84 -2.07
C LEU A 66 -0.50 -2.15 -2.84
N LYS A 67 -1.55 -2.55 -3.53
CA LYS A 67 -1.63 -3.83 -4.23
C LYS A 67 -0.53 -4.03 -5.28
N GLY A 68 -0.14 -2.97 -5.98
CA GLY A 68 0.94 -3.03 -6.97
C GLY A 68 2.33 -3.19 -6.33
N LEU A 69 2.50 -2.74 -5.09
CA LEU A 69 3.74 -2.93 -4.35
C LEU A 69 3.97 -4.40 -4.02
N GLY A 70 2.91 -5.13 -3.76
CA GLY A 70 2.92 -6.57 -3.54
C GLY A 70 1.54 -7.03 -3.10
N CYS A 71 1.16 -8.23 -3.53
CA CYS A 71 -0.07 -8.86 -3.08
C CYS A 71 0.10 -10.36 -3.22
N VAL A 72 -0.22 -11.09 -2.18
CA VAL A 72 -0.20 -12.55 -2.20
C VAL A 72 -1.61 -13.07 -1.93
N THR A 73 -1.99 -14.12 -2.64
CA THR A 73 -3.31 -14.71 -2.51
C THR A 73 -3.24 -16.21 -2.79
N HIS A 74 -4.17 -16.96 -2.23
CA HIS A 74 -4.29 -18.38 -2.58
C HIS A 74 -4.79 -18.55 -4.02
N PRO A 75 -4.28 -19.53 -4.77
CA PRO A 75 -4.60 -19.71 -6.19
C PRO A 75 -6.08 -19.87 -6.50
N GLU A 76 -6.87 -20.39 -5.56
CA GLU A 76 -8.30 -20.61 -5.74
C GLU A 76 -9.07 -19.32 -6.05
N PHE A 77 -8.65 -18.19 -5.47
CA PHE A 77 -9.30 -16.90 -5.73
C PHE A 77 -8.98 -16.36 -7.12
N LEU A 78 -7.74 -16.58 -7.58
CA LEU A 78 -7.36 -16.24 -8.95
C LEU A 78 -8.16 -17.02 -9.98
N ARG A 79 -8.44 -18.30 -9.71
CA ARG A 79 -9.28 -19.11 -10.58
C ARG A 79 -10.71 -18.60 -10.66
N GLN A 80 -11.17 -17.91 -9.62
CA GLN A 80 -12.47 -17.23 -9.57
C GLN A 80 -12.44 -15.83 -10.20
N GLY A 81 -11.32 -15.40 -10.73
CA GLY A 81 -11.13 -14.04 -11.26
C GLY A 81 -10.98 -12.97 -10.17
N ARG A 82 -10.61 -13.37 -8.95
CA ARG A 82 -10.48 -12.46 -7.81
C ARG A 82 -9.02 -12.37 -7.37
N LEU A 83 -8.53 -11.16 -7.15
CA LEU A 83 -7.22 -10.96 -6.55
C LEU A 83 -7.28 -11.04 -5.01
N LEU A 84 -8.34 -10.51 -4.43
CA LEU A 84 -8.54 -10.52 -2.99
C LEU A 84 -9.67 -11.50 -2.63
N GLY A 85 -9.41 -12.36 -1.65
CA GLY A 85 -10.41 -13.25 -1.07
C GLY A 85 -11.28 -12.54 -0.04
N ASP A 86 -11.97 -13.30 0.79
CA ASP A 86 -12.90 -12.76 1.76
C ASP A 86 -12.21 -12.28 3.04
N VAL A 87 -11.19 -12.99 3.49
CA VAL A 87 -10.41 -12.65 4.69
C VAL A 87 -9.06 -12.09 4.26
N VAL A 88 -8.91 -10.78 4.37
CA VAL A 88 -7.72 -10.08 3.88
C VAL A 88 -6.87 -9.63 5.06
N GLY A 89 -5.59 -10.01 5.03
CA GLY A 89 -4.59 -9.52 5.97
C GLY A 89 -3.88 -8.29 5.43
N LEU A 90 -3.54 -7.36 6.31
CA LEU A 90 -2.89 -6.10 5.95
C LEU A 90 -1.52 -6.03 6.62
N LEU A 91 -0.49 -5.71 5.84
CA LEU A 91 0.86 -5.46 6.34
C LEU A 91 1.16 -3.96 6.25
N GLN A 92 1.26 -3.30 7.38
CA GLN A 92 1.51 -1.86 7.40
C GLN A 92 2.96 -1.54 7.02
N ILE A 93 3.11 -0.65 6.04
CA ILE A 93 4.40 -0.15 5.58
C ILE A 93 4.60 1.26 6.14
N GLU A 94 5.69 1.48 6.85
CA GLU A 94 5.98 2.77 7.48
C GLU A 94 6.95 3.62 6.67
N ASP A 95 7.77 3.00 5.81
CA ASP A 95 8.71 3.72 4.95
C ASP A 95 7.96 4.49 3.87
N PRO A 96 7.99 5.84 3.88
CA PRO A 96 7.26 6.65 2.91
C PRO A 96 7.76 6.46 1.47
N TYR A 97 9.02 6.07 1.27
CA TYR A 97 9.56 5.84 -0.07
C TYR A 97 9.00 4.56 -0.70
N ALA A 98 8.64 3.58 0.11
CA ALA A 98 8.11 2.31 -0.40
C ALA A 98 6.81 2.49 -1.19
N ALA A 99 6.01 3.50 -0.86
CA ALA A 99 4.73 3.78 -1.52
C ALA A 99 4.88 4.61 -2.80
N LEU A 100 6.08 5.09 -3.13
CA LEU A 100 6.29 5.88 -4.34
C LEU A 100 6.15 5.01 -5.58
N GLU A 101 5.31 5.46 -6.50
CA GLU A 101 5.02 4.80 -7.77
C GLU A 101 5.38 5.70 -8.94
N VAL A 102 6.03 5.14 -9.95
CA VAL A 102 6.37 5.86 -11.18
C VAL A 102 5.34 5.52 -12.26
N ARG A 103 4.51 6.50 -12.62
CA ARG A 103 3.47 6.35 -13.65
C ARG A 103 3.70 7.20 -14.89
N SER A 104 4.66 8.13 -14.86
CA SER A 104 4.92 9.07 -15.94
C SER A 104 6.41 9.41 -16.03
N GLU A 105 6.82 10.05 -17.14
CA GLU A 105 8.19 10.55 -17.28
C GLU A 105 8.52 11.63 -16.23
N ARG A 106 7.52 12.42 -15.86
CA ARG A 106 7.67 13.42 -14.81
C ARG A 106 8.00 12.76 -13.47
N ASP A 107 7.30 11.69 -13.14
CA ASP A 107 7.57 10.90 -11.93
C ASP A 107 8.98 10.30 -11.99
N ALA A 108 9.39 9.79 -13.16
CA ALA A 108 10.73 9.25 -13.36
C ALA A 108 11.81 10.30 -13.13
N GLY A 109 11.58 11.55 -13.59
CA GLY A 109 12.50 12.67 -13.37
C GLY A 109 12.64 13.04 -11.90
N LEU A 110 11.54 13.09 -11.18
CA LEU A 110 11.55 13.34 -9.73
C LEU A 110 12.24 12.21 -8.97
N LEU A 111 11.99 10.98 -9.40
CA LEU A 111 12.61 9.81 -8.80
C LEU A 111 14.11 9.78 -8.97
N SER A 112 14.62 10.16 -10.16
CA SER A 112 16.06 10.24 -10.41
C SER A 112 16.75 11.15 -9.41
N ARG A 113 16.13 12.28 -9.07
CA ARG A 113 16.65 13.21 -8.05
C ARG A 113 16.62 12.60 -6.64
N LEU A 114 15.58 11.86 -6.31
CA LEU A 114 15.48 11.17 -5.02
C LEU A 114 16.51 10.06 -4.90
N LEU A 115 16.76 9.31 -5.98
CA LEU A 115 17.77 8.25 -6.01
C LEU A 115 19.18 8.82 -5.79
N GLU A 116 19.49 9.94 -6.41
CA GLU A 116 20.78 10.63 -6.21
C GLU A 116 20.99 10.99 -4.74
N LYS A 117 19.98 11.57 -4.10
CA LYS A 117 20.04 11.93 -2.67
C LYS A 117 20.12 10.71 -1.77
N HIS A 118 19.37 9.67 -2.08
CA HIS A 118 19.35 8.43 -1.29
C HIS A 118 20.69 7.71 -1.36
N THR A 119 21.24 7.57 -2.57
CA THR A 119 22.58 6.99 -2.78
C THR A 119 23.65 7.80 -2.07
N PHE A 120 23.53 9.11 -2.03
CA PHE A 120 24.47 10.02 -1.38
C PHE A 120 24.45 9.86 0.15
N HIS A 121 23.29 9.57 0.74
CA HIS A 121 23.13 9.36 2.17
C HIS A 121 23.58 7.97 2.64
N ASP A 122 23.49 6.98 1.77
CA ASP A 122 23.91 5.60 2.06
C ASP A 122 25.41 5.38 1.84
N ALA A 123 26.05 6.34 1.25
CA ALA A 123 27.52 6.35 1.09
C ALA A 123 28.16 7.09 2.26
#